data_e4afa7845a03f80c79bbbccb1d4df208
#
_entry.id   e4afa7845a03f80c79bbbccb1d4df208
#
_cell.length_a   1.000
_cell.length_b   1.000
_cell.length_c   1.000
_cell.angle_alpha   90.00
_cell.angle_beta   90.00
_cell.angle_gamma   90.00
#
_symmetry.space_group_name_H-M   'P 1'
#
loop_
_entity.id
_entity.type
_entity.pdbx_description
1 polymer ?
#
loop_
_entity_poly.entity_id
_entity_poly.type
_entity_poly.pdbx_seq_one_letter_code
_entity_poly.pdbx_strand_id
1 'polypeptide(L)'
;MQEFYYRRVEDGTFCLTGYEGDEAEVVIPDDKVFTILSDKVFRGHDEITSIKIPDSVTDMGEFLFDGCVNLRHLQLPAELRTLWGYTFVRCGIEEIVLPDHLRIIPPFAFKDCKNLCRVVCGANLEKIYAWAFSGCDRLAEECLIHRPEAEISPQAFENRK
;
A
#
# COMPACT_ATOMS: atom_id res chain seq x y z
N MET A 1 -9.85 -21.98 -0.54
CA MET A 1 -10.54 -21.42 0.63
C MET A 1 -9.62 -20.38 1.28
N GLN A 2 -10.16 -19.21 1.62
CA GLN A 2 -9.38 -18.16 2.25
C GLN A 2 -9.34 -18.34 3.77
N GLU A 3 -8.14 -18.28 4.33
CA GLU A 3 -7.95 -18.30 5.79
C GLU A 3 -7.20 -17.06 6.22
N PHE A 4 -7.70 -16.42 7.28
CA PHE A 4 -7.13 -15.20 7.83
C PHE A 4 -6.71 -15.44 9.27
N TYR A 5 -5.46 -15.10 9.59
CA TYR A 5 -4.90 -15.21 10.93
C TYR A 5 -4.81 -13.82 11.55
N TYR A 6 -5.16 -13.71 12.83
CA TYR A 6 -5.25 -12.41 13.48
C TYR A 6 -4.95 -12.54 14.98
N ARG A 7 -4.66 -11.41 15.59
CA ARG A 7 -4.54 -11.28 17.04
C ARG A 7 -5.25 -10.02 17.50
N ARG A 8 -5.71 -10.00 18.73
CA ARG A 8 -6.28 -8.83 19.37
C ARG A 8 -5.18 -7.91 19.85
N VAL A 9 -5.34 -6.59 19.68
CA VAL A 9 -4.43 -5.58 20.19
C VAL A 9 -5.02 -4.91 21.43
N GLU A 10 -4.18 -4.12 22.14
CA GLU A 10 -4.53 -3.58 23.46
C GLU A 10 -5.81 -2.73 23.48
N ASP A 11 -6.09 -2.00 22.40
CA ASP A 11 -7.29 -1.14 22.31
C ASP A 11 -8.57 -1.93 22.00
N GLY A 12 -8.49 -3.25 21.90
CA GLY A 12 -9.62 -4.11 21.60
C GLY A 12 -9.89 -4.32 20.12
N THR A 13 -9.13 -3.68 19.23
CA THR A 13 -9.17 -3.93 17.80
C THR A 13 -8.29 -5.11 17.43
N PHE A 14 -8.14 -5.41 16.13
CA PHE A 14 -7.43 -6.60 15.66
C PHE A 14 -6.33 -6.25 14.67
N CYS A 15 -5.28 -7.03 14.69
CA CYS A 15 -4.21 -7.02 13.72
C CYS A 15 -4.31 -8.27 12.86
N LEU A 16 -4.38 -8.10 11.54
CA LEU A 16 -4.30 -9.23 10.60
C LEU A 16 -2.84 -9.65 10.51
N THR A 17 -2.55 -10.89 10.88
CA THR A 17 -1.17 -11.38 10.98
C THR A 17 -0.78 -12.35 9.88
N GLY A 18 -1.75 -12.91 9.15
CA GLY A 18 -1.45 -13.85 8.08
C GLY A 18 -2.64 -14.12 7.18
N TYR A 19 -2.34 -14.65 6.02
CA TYR A 19 -3.32 -15.05 5.01
C TYR A 19 -2.84 -16.32 4.32
N GLU A 20 -3.77 -17.26 4.12
CA GLU A 20 -3.57 -18.43 3.27
C GLU A 20 -4.75 -18.55 2.30
N GLY A 21 -4.45 -18.80 1.05
CA GLY A 21 -5.44 -18.95 0.00
C GLY A 21 -4.80 -18.88 -1.36
N ASP A 22 -5.60 -19.14 -2.38
CA ASP A 22 -5.17 -19.13 -3.78
C ASP A 22 -6.18 -18.41 -4.68
N GLU A 23 -7.13 -17.71 -4.07
CA GLU A 23 -8.14 -16.97 -4.81
C GLU A 23 -7.59 -15.67 -5.39
N ALA A 24 -8.07 -15.31 -6.58
CA ALA A 24 -7.70 -14.06 -7.25
C ALA A 24 -8.30 -12.83 -6.55
N GLU A 25 -9.47 -12.98 -5.96
CA GLU A 25 -10.16 -11.92 -5.25
C GLU A 25 -10.16 -12.18 -3.76
N VAL A 26 -9.55 -11.28 -3.00
CA VAL A 26 -9.46 -11.40 -1.54
C VAL A 26 -10.35 -10.35 -0.90
N VAL A 27 -11.21 -10.79 0.03
CA VAL A 27 -12.01 -9.88 0.85
C VAL A 27 -11.62 -10.11 2.30
N ILE A 28 -10.93 -9.14 2.89
CA ILE A 28 -10.59 -9.20 4.32
C ILE A 28 -11.91 -9.09 5.11
N PRO A 29 -12.19 -10.02 6.05
CA PRO A 29 -13.44 -9.98 6.80
C PRO A 29 -13.64 -8.69 7.57
N ASP A 30 -14.89 -8.25 7.71
CA ASP A 30 -15.26 -7.06 8.48
C ASP A 30 -16.08 -7.39 9.76
N ASP A 31 -16.12 -8.67 10.13
CA ASP A 31 -16.76 -9.15 11.36
C ASP A 31 -15.98 -8.74 12.63
N LYS A 32 -14.75 -8.27 12.45
CA LYS A 32 -13.88 -7.72 13.49
C LYS A 32 -13.35 -6.37 13.03
N VAL A 33 -13.03 -5.50 13.97
CA VAL A 33 -12.44 -4.20 13.64
C VAL A 33 -10.92 -4.38 13.45
N PHE A 34 -10.50 -4.59 12.22
CA PHE A 34 -9.08 -4.62 11.87
C PHE A 34 -8.55 -3.20 11.72
N THR A 35 -7.49 -2.88 12.45
CA THR A 35 -6.81 -1.59 12.37
C THR A 35 -5.40 -1.70 11.81
N ILE A 36 -4.80 -2.90 11.87
CA ILE A 36 -3.43 -3.13 11.41
C ILE A 36 -3.42 -4.32 10.45
N LEU A 37 -2.77 -4.13 9.30
CA LEU A 37 -2.33 -5.23 8.45
C LEU A 37 -0.83 -5.39 8.68
N SER A 38 -0.44 -6.53 9.23
CA SER A 38 0.94 -6.78 9.65
C SER A 38 1.88 -6.96 8.46
N ASP A 39 3.18 -7.00 8.74
CA ASP A 39 4.20 -7.19 7.73
C ASP A 39 3.99 -8.48 6.94
N LYS A 40 4.19 -8.40 5.62
CA LYS A 40 4.28 -9.57 4.72
C LYS A 40 3.01 -10.41 4.57
N VAL A 41 1.85 -9.95 5.06
CA VAL A 41 0.62 -10.78 5.07
C VAL A 41 0.28 -11.34 3.69
N PHE A 42 0.41 -10.54 2.64
CA PHE A 42 0.09 -10.96 1.26
C PHE A 42 1.33 -11.16 0.38
N ARG A 43 2.51 -11.20 0.97
CA ARG A 43 3.76 -11.32 0.24
C ARG A 43 3.78 -12.57 -0.65
N GLY A 44 4.12 -12.36 -1.92
CA GLY A 44 4.29 -13.46 -2.87
C GLY A 44 3.02 -14.04 -3.45
N HIS A 45 1.86 -13.48 -3.12
CA HIS A 45 0.58 -13.94 -3.66
C HIS A 45 0.36 -13.35 -5.04
N ASP A 46 0.98 -13.93 -6.06
CA ASP A 46 0.90 -13.45 -7.43
C ASP A 46 -0.44 -13.78 -8.12
N GLU A 47 -1.24 -14.67 -7.53
CA GLU A 47 -2.58 -14.98 -8.00
C GLU A 47 -3.59 -13.86 -7.69
N ILE A 48 -3.30 -13.01 -6.70
CA ILE A 48 -4.25 -11.98 -6.26
C ILE A 48 -4.32 -10.86 -7.29
N THR A 49 -5.54 -10.55 -7.73
CA THR A 49 -5.84 -9.45 -8.65
C THR A 49 -6.56 -8.29 -7.96
N SER A 50 -7.29 -8.56 -6.88
CA SER A 50 -7.97 -7.52 -6.10
C SER A 50 -8.02 -7.89 -4.62
N ILE A 51 -7.96 -6.88 -3.78
CA ILE A 51 -8.10 -7.03 -2.32
C ILE A 51 -9.06 -5.95 -1.83
N LYS A 52 -10.10 -6.35 -1.09
CA LYS A 52 -10.96 -5.42 -0.39
C LYS A 52 -10.50 -5.30 1.07
N ILE A 53 -10.13 -4.09 1.46
CA ILE A 53 -9.61 -3.77 2.78
C ILE A 53 -10.69 -3.03 3.57
N PRO A 54 -10.98 -3.44 4.84
CA PRO A 54 -11.94 -2.70 5.67
C PRO A 54 -11.50 -1.25 5.92
N ASP A 55 -12.47 -0.34 5.97
CA ASP A 55 -12.21 1.09 6.18
C ASP A 55 -11.56 1.42 7.52
N SER A 56 -11.65 0.52 8.48
CA SER A 56 -11.07 0.68 9.83
C SER A 56 -9.54 0.59 9.86
N VAL A 57 -8.90 0.10 8.80
CA VAL A 57 -7.44 -0.11 8.77
C VAL A 57 -6.72 1.23 8.75
N THR A 58 -5.81 1.44 9.71
CA THR A 58 -5.02 2.66 9.86
C THR A 58 -3.55 2.46 9.51
N ASP A 59 -3.03 1.24 9.60
CA ASP A 59 -1.61 0.94 9.44
C ASP A 59 -1.42 -0.26 8.51
N MET A 60 -0.50 -0.11 7.55
CA MET A 60 -0.10 -1.18 6.63
C MET A 60 1.40 -1.45 6.78
N GLY A 61 1.74 -2.70 7.04
CA GLY A 61 3.09 -3.13 7.38
C GLY A 61 4.07 -3.19 6.23
N GLU A 62 5.32 -3.47 6.57
CA GLU A 62 6.42 -3.63 5.60
C GLU A 62 6.20 -4.87 4.74
N PHE A 63 6.51 -4.76 3.45
CA PHE A 63 6.41 -5.85 2.49
C PHE A 63 5.00 -6.47 2.40
N LEU A 64 3.97 -5.72 2.79
CA LEU A 64 2.60 -6.23 2.87
C LEU A 64 2.13 -6.84 1.54
N PHE A 65 2.36 -6.14 0.43
CA PHE A 65 1.97 -6.57 -0.92
C PHE A 65 3.16 -6.92 -1.80
N ASP A 66 4.31 -7.23 -1.19
CA ASP A 66 5.53 -7.54 -1.94
C ASP A 66 5.31 -8.71 -2.89
N GLY A 67 5.53 -8.47 -4.16
CA GLY A 67 5.40 -9.51 -5.19
C GLY A 67 3.96 -9.81 -5.61
N CYS A 68 2.98 -9.02 -5.18
CA CYS A 68 1.61 -9.11 -5.71
C CYS A 68 1.59 -8.50 -7.12
N VAL A 69 2.26 -9.17 -8.05
CA VAL A 69 2.54 -8.61 -9.40
C VAL A 69 1.28 -8.49 -10.27
N ASN A 70 0.21 -9.18 -9.94
CA ASN A 70 -1.05 -9.14 -10.67
C ASN A 70 -2.13 -8.32 -9.96
N LEU A 71 -1.84 -7.74 -8.80
CA LEU A 71 -2.75 -6.84 -8.11
C LEU A 71 -2.91 -5.56 -8.93
N ARG A 72 -4.12 -5.30 -9.43
CA ARG A 72 -4.41 -4.13 -10.29
C ARG A 72 -5.34 -3.14 -9.61
N HIS A 73 -6.30 -3.65 -8.86
CA HIS A 73 -7.35 -2.85 -8.25
C HIS A 73 -7.25 -2.92 -6.75
N LEU A 74 -6.86 -1.80 -6.15
CA LEU A 74 -6.71 -1.66 -4.70
C LEU A 74 -7.28 -0.32 -4.27
N GLN A 75 -8.36 -0.36 -3.53
CA GLN A 75 -8.89 0.81 -2.85
C GLN A 75 -8.35 0.83 -1.44
N LEU A 76 -7.61 1.89 -1.11
CA LEU A 76 -7.06 2.06 0.23
C LEU A 76 -8.15 2.51 1.21
N PRO A 77 -8.08 2.06 2.47
CA PRO A 77 -9.06 2.47 3.48
C PRO A 77 -8.93 3.97 3.79
N ALA A 78 -10.07 4.63 3.94
CA ALA A 78 -10.12 6.09 4.19
C ALA A 78 -9.39 6.50 5.47
N GLU A 79 -9.34 5.62 6.46
CA GLU A 79 -8.70 5.88 7.74
C GLU A 79 -7.19 5.59 7.76
N LEU A 80 -6.61 5.17 6.65
CA LEU A 80 -5.18 4.85 6.57
C LEU A 80 -4.33 6.07 6.93
N ARG A 81 -3.43 5.90 7.90
CA ARG A 81 -2.53 6.94 8.41
C ARG A 81 -1.07 6.63 8.18
N THR A 82 -0.72 5.36 8.16
CA THR A 82 0.68 4.92 8.10
C THR A 82 0.89 3.85 7.05
N LEU A 83 1.80 4.13 6.13
CA LEU A 83 2.45 3.12 5.27
C LEU A 83 3.86 2.92 5.80
N TRP A 84 4.24 1.67 5.97
CA TRP A 84 5.63 1.34 6.29
C TRP A 84 6.45 1.20 5.01
N GLY A 85 7.77 1.21 5.14
CA GLY A 85 8.66 1.05 3.98
C GLY A 85 8.40 -0.26 3.25
N TYR A 86 8.59 -0.26 1.93
CA TYR A 86 8.40 -1.44 1.07
C TYR A 86 6.97 -2.03 1.05
N THR A 87 5.96 -1.31 1.57
CA THR A 87 4.57 -1.83 1.62
C THR A 87 4.12 -2.38 0.27
N PHE A 88 4.37 -1.65 -0.82
CA PHE A 88 3.94 -2.00 -2.18
C PHE A 88 5.09 -2.44 -3.09
N VAL A 89 6.23 -2.83 -2.55
CA VAL A 89 7.37 -3.21 -3.39
C VAL A 89 6.98 -4.30 -4.38
N ARG A 90 7.34 -4.13 -5.65
CA ARG A 90 7.03 -5.08 -6.73
C ARG A 90 5.55 -5.43 -6.85
N CYS A 91 4.67 -4.48 -6.52
CA CYS A 91 3.24 -4.64 -6.67
C CYS A 91 2.80 -4.21 -8.08
N GLY A 92 1.81 -4.89 -8.62
CA GLY A 92 1.36 -4.68 -10.00
C GLY A 92 0.36 -3.56 -10.21
N ILE A 93 0.07 -2.76 -9.19
CA ILE A 93 -0.91 -1.66 -9.28
C ILE A 93 -0.53 -0.66 -10.39
N GLU A 94 -1.53 -0.20 -11.14
CA GLU A 94 -1.34 0.77 -12.20
C GLU A 94 -1.62 2.20 -11.73
N GLU A 95 -2.61 2.36 -10.89
CA GLU A 95 -2.99 3.64 -10.30
C GLU A 95 -3.29 3.46 -8.82
N ILE A 96 -3.04 4.49 -8.03
CA ILE A 96 -3.42 4.49 -6.62
C ILE A 96 -3.84 5.89 -6.18
N VAL A 97 -4.90 5.92 -5.36
CA VAL A 97 -5.36 7.14 -4.69
C VAL A 97 -5.06 6.99 -3.20
N LEU A 98 -4.22 7.87 -2.69
CA LEU A 98 -3.83 7.86 -1.29
C LEU A 98 -4.83 8.68 -0.47
N PRO A 99 -5.28 8.18 0.68
CA PRO A 99 -6.28 8.87 1.48
C PRO A 99 -5.73 10.10 2.20
N ASP A 100 -6.64 10.96 2.67
CA ASP A 100 -6.29 12.28 3.22
C ASP A 100 -5.53 12.22 4.55
N HIS A 101 -5.66 11.15 5.32
CA HIS A 101 -4.95 11.01 6.60
C HIS A 101 -3.50 10.59 6.45
N LEU A 102 -3.09 10.17 5.26
CA LEU A 102 -1.71 9.75 5.00
C LEU A 102 -0.84 10.99 4.80
N ARG A 103 0.11 11.22 5.72
CA ARG A 103 0.97 12.40 5.71
C ARG A 103 2.32 12.16 5.07
N ILE A 104 2.77 10.92 5.06
CA ILE A 104 4.13 10.56 4.65
C ILE A 104 4.09 9.37 3.71
N ILE A 105 4.84 9.45 2.61
CA ILE A 105 5.18 8.27 1.80
C ILE A 105 6.63 7.92 2.16
N PRO A 106 6.86 6.79 2.84
CA PRO A 106 8.20 6.43 3.34
C PRO A 106 9.14 5.99 2.23
N PRO A 107 10.44 5.87 2.52
CA PRO A 107 11.39 5.34 1.54
C PRO A 107 10.98 3.96 1.06
N PHE A 108 11.15 3.72 -0.24
CA PHE A 108 10.91 2.44 -0.91
C PHE A 108 9.45 1.96 -0.89
N ALA A 109 8.48 2.81 -0.50
CA ALA A 109 7.08 2.39 -0.37
C ALA A 109 6.53 1.72 -1.63
N PHE A 110 6.90 2.24 -2.81
CA PHE A 110 6.46 1.74 -4.12
C PHE A 110 7.61 1.25 -5.00
N LYS A 111 8.70 0.83 -4.36
CA LYS A 111 9.87 0.38 -5.13
C LYS A 111 9.50 -0.70 -6.14
N ASP A 112 9.97 -0.53 -7.37
CA ASP A 112 9.79 -1.49 -8.46
C ASP A 112 8.33 -1.81 -8.80
N CYS A 113 7.43 -0.85 -8.60
CA CYS A 113 6.07 -0.92 -9.13
C CYS A 113 6.11 -0.59 -10.63
N LYS A 114 6.41 -1.59 -11.47
CA LYS A 114 6.71 -1.40 -12.90
C LYS A 114 5.51 -0.95 -13.73
N ASN A 115 4.29 -1.17 -13.24
CA ASN A 115 3.07 -0.78 -13.93
C ASN A 115 2.47 0.54 -13.42
N LEU A 116 2.97 1.04 -12.31
CA LEU A 116 2.41 2.25 -11.69
C LEU A 116 2.63 3.46 -12.59
N CYS A 117 1.54 4.06 -13.05
CA CYS A 117 1.59 5.20 -13.97
C CYS A 117 0.87 6.44 -13.43
N ARG A 118 0.14 6.33 -12.32
CA ARG A 118 -0.55 7.48 -11.72
C ARG A 118 -0.71 7.30 -10.22
N VAL A 119 -0.34 8.35 -9.48
CA VAL A 119 -0.50 8.43 -8.02
C VAL A 119 -1.20 9.72 -7.67
N VAL A 120 -2.33 9.65 -6.98
CA VAL A 120 -3.03 10.82 -6.47
C VAL A 120 -2.84 10.85 -4.96
N CYS A 121 -2.14 11.87 -4.48
CA CYS A 121 -1.87 12.05 -3.06
C CYS A 121 -3.05 12.76 -2.38
N GLY A 122 -3.30 12.39 -1.12
CA GLY A 122 -4.36 13.01 -0.33
C GLY A 122 -4.05 14.45 0.07
N ALA A 123 -5.07 15.13 0.59
CA ALA A 123 -5.02 16.55 0.89
C ALA A 123 -4.01 16.95 1.97
N ASN A 124 -3.61 16.04 2.83
CA ASN A 124 -2.72 16.32 3.96
C ASN A 124 -1.33 15.72 3.82
N LEU A 125 -0.95 15.29 2.63
CA LEU A 125 0.40 14.76 2.41
C LEU A 125 1.43 15.85 2.68
N GLU A 126 2.41 15.56 3.53
CA GLU A 126 3.46 16.48 3.93
C GLU A 126 4.79 16.18 3.24
N LYS A 127 5.12 14.88 3.09
CA LYS A 127 6.45 14.51 2.58
C LYS A 127 6.45 13.18 1.84
N ILE A 128 7.22 13.16 0.75
CA ILE A 128 7.61 11.96 0.01
C ILE A 128 9.13 11.81 0.18
N TYR A 129 9.54 10.69 0.77
CA TYR A 129 10.94 10.43 1.06
C TYR A 129 11.71 9.93 -0.16
N ALA A 130 13.04 9.95 -0.03
CA ALA A 130 13.94 9.42 -1.05
C ALA A 130 13.58 7.97 -1.40
N TRP A 131 13.69 7.63 -2.66
CA TRP A 131 13.47 6.29 -3.22
C TRP A 131 12.04 5.74 -3.07
N ALA A 132 11.09 6.56 -2.67
CA ALA A 132 9.69 6.11 -2.53
C ALA A 132 9.16 5.44 -3.80
N PHE A 133 9.54 5.96 -4.97
CA PHE A 133 9.14 5.46 -6.29
C PHE A 133 10.33 4.92 -7.11
N SER A 134 11.36 4.46 -6.43
CA SER A 134 12.53 3.88 -7.09
C SER A 134 12.12 2.73 -8.00
N GLY A 135 12.56 2.77 -9.26
CA GLY A 135 12.24 1.71 -10.22
C GLY A 135 10.82 1.71 -10.76
N CYS A 136 10.01 2.73 -10.48
CA CYS A 136 8.68 2.91 -11.08
C CYS A 136 8.83 3.49 -12.48
N ASP A 137 9.18 2.63 -13.45
CA ASP A 137 9.63 3.05 -14.78
C ASP A 137 8.55 3.77 -15.60
N ARG A 138 7.28 3.55 -15.27
CA ARG A 138 6.14 4.17 -15.99
C ARG A 138 5.57 5.40 -15.32
N LEU A 139 6.06 5.75 -14.13
CA LEU A 139 5.54 6.90 -13.40
C LEU A 139 6.27 8.16 -13.81
N ALA A 140 5.64 8.98 -14.64
CA ALA A 140 6.12 10.33 -14.95
C ALA A 140 5.86 11.25 -13.75
N GLU A 141 6.74 12.24 -13.56
CA GLU A 141 6.61 13.16 -12.41
C GLU A 141 5.28 13.93 -12.43
N GLU A 142 4.82 14.32 -13.62
CA GLU A 142 3.54 15.02 -13.80
C GLU A 142 2.32 14.13 -13.49
N CYS A 143 2.50 12.82 -13.39
CA CYS A 143 1.45 11.87 -13.02
C CYS A 143 1.40 11.59 -11.52
N LEU A 144 2.31 12.17 -10.75
CA LEU A 144 2.26 12.25 -9.31
C LEU A 144 1.51 13.53 -8.93
N ILE A 145 0.25 13.39 -8.54
CA ILE A 145 -0.63 14.52 -8.24
C ILE A 145 -0.62 14.75 -6.73
N HIS A 146 -0.16 15.92 -6.31
CA HIS A 146 0.00 16.27 -4.91
C HIS A 146 -0.26 17.76 -4.68
N ARG A 147 -0.50 18.13 -3.42
CA ARG A 147 -0.61 19.55 -3.07
C ARG A 147 0.76 20.24 -3.21
N PRO A 148 0.78 21.54 -3.55
CA PRO A 148 2.06 22.25 -3.79
C PRO A 148 2.98 22.32 -2.57
N GLU A 149 2.42 22.28 -1.36
CA GLU A 149 3.18 22.40 -0.11
C GLU A 149 3.87 21.08 0.29
N ALA A 150 3.53 19.97 -0.34
CA ALA A 150 4.18 18.69 -0.04
C ALA A 150 5.66 18.74 -0.43
N GLU A 151 6.52 18.34 0.48
CA GLU A 151 7.96 18.22 0.23
C GLU A 151 8.25 16.90 -0.47
N ILE A 152 8.85 16.96 -1.65
CA ILE A 152 9.21 15.77 -2.42
C ILE A 152 10.72 15.68 -2.46
N SER A 153 11.29 14.59 -1.94
CA SER A 153 12.73 14.35 -2.02
C SER A 153 13.18 14.38 -3.49
N PRO A 154 14.29 15.05 -3.82
CA PRO A 154 14.84 15.00 -5.18
C PRO A 154 15.21 13.58 -5.63
N GLN A 155 15.38 12.66 -4.69
CA GLN A 155 15.74 11.25 -4.97
C GLN A 155 14.53 10.31 -4.95
N ALA A 156 13.28 10.86 -4.88
CA ALA A 156 12.08 10.03 -4.78
C ALA A 156 11.94 9.05 -5.96
N PHE A 157 12.40 9.45 -7.15
CA PHE A 157 12.29 8.67 -8.39
C PHE A 157 13.61 8.03 -8.83
N GLU A 158 14.65 8.00 -8.00
CA GLU A 158 15.93 7.42 -8.40
C GLU A 158 15.80 5.96 -8.83
N ASN A 159 16.70 5.53 -9.73
CA ASN A 159 16.72 4.21 -10.37
C ASN A 159 15.50 3.91 -11.25
N ARG A 160 14.74 4.93 -11.63
CA ARG A 160 13.75 4.80 -12.69
C ARG A 160 14.46 4.71 -14.05
N LYS A 161 13.99 3.79 -14.87
CA LYS A 161 14.57 3.61 -16.22
C LYS A 161 13.82 4.41 -17.27
#